data_6fbfa0c49e38be15c004fcb491709452
#
_entry.id   6fbfa0c49e38be15c004fcb491709452
#
_cell.length_a   1.000
_cell.length_b   1.000
_cell.length_c   1.000
_cell.angle_alpha   90.00
_cell.angle_beta   90.00
_cell.angle_gamma   90.00
#
_symmetry.space_group_name_H-M   'P 1'
#
loop_
_entity.id
_entity.type
_entity.pdbx_description
1 polymer ?
#
loop_
_entity_poly.entity_id
_entity_poly.type
_entity_poly.pdbx_seq_one_letter_code
_entity_poly.pdbx_strand_id
1 'polypeptide(L)'
;MASLKDAAERQAFSLAIDATLKSLNKDREKGLLNIVNLAQKFMGSNFRSEAYEGAKKMIQNPDSKWMRYVNRLLDETDPHVAKMTALNLGYQAAFAGTKKIRKMREIENCNIPWLILMDPTSACNLHCTGCWAAEYGLSLIHISEPTRLQLIS
;
A
#
# COMPACT_ATOMS: atom_id res chain seq x y z
N MET A 1 -8.15 -14.36 -14.70
CA MET A 1 -8.38 -13.25 -15.65
C MET A 1 -9.10 -12.12 -14.92
N ALA A 2 -8.64 -10.87 -15.03
CA ALA A 2 -9.38 -9.72 -14.50
C ALA A 2 -10.68 -9.57 -15.29
N SER A 3 -11.79 -9.38 -14.60
CA SER A 3 -13.09 -9.20 -15.27
C SER A 3 -13.12 -7.82 -15.95
N LEU A 4 -13.95 -7.65 -16.99
CA LEU A 4 -14.19 -6.33 -17.63
C LEU A 4 -14.60 -5.27 -16.59
N LYS A 5 -15.30 -5.70 -15.54
CA LYS A 5 -15.71 -4.85 -14.43
C LYS A 5 -14.50 -4.35 -13.63
N ASP A 6 -13.53 -5.24 -13.32
CA ASP A 6 -12.31 -4.86 -12.59
C ASP A 6 -11.46 -3.86 -13.40
N ALA A 7 -11.41 -4.05 -14.72
CA ALA A 7 -10.71 -3.12 -15.61
C ALA A 7 -11.37 -1.73 -15.63
N ALA A 8 -12.70 -1.67 -15.72
CA ALA A 8 -13.45 -0.42 -15.69
C ALA A 8 -13.33 0.31 -14.34
N GLU A 9 -13.41 -0.43 -13.21
CA GLU A 9 -13.19 0.13 -11.87
C GLU A 9 -11.78 0.72 -11.75
N ARG A 10 -10.76 -0.02 -12.19
CA ARG A 10 -9.36 0.45 -12.16
C ARG A 10 -9.17 1.71 -13.00
N GLN A 11 -9.83 1.80 -14.17
CA GLN A 11 -9.76 2.98 -15.03
C GLN A 11 -10.44 4.19 -14.38
N ALA A 12 -11.60 4.00 -13.76
CA ALA A 12 -12.27 5.06 -13.00
C ALA A 12 -11.40 5.58 -11.84
N PHE A 13 -10.75 4.68 -11.09
CA PHE A 13 -9.79 5.07 -10.07
C PHE A 13 -8.58 5.82 -10.64
N SER A 14 -8.06 5.42 -11.78
CA SER A 14 -6.97 6.11 -12.46
C SER A 14 -7.33 7.57 -12.79
N LEU A 15 -8.52 7.79 -13.33
CA LEU A 15 -9.01 9.14 -13.63
C LEU A 15 -9.22 9.98 -12.36
N ALA A 16 -9.72 9.37 -11.29
CA ALA A 16 -9.89 10.03 -10.00
C ALA A 16 -8.54 10.43 -9.39
N ILE A 17 -7.53 9.57 -9.50
CA ILE A 17 -6.16 9.88 -9.06
C ILE A 17 -5.57 11.03 -9.88
N ASP A 18 -5.72 11.04 -11.19
CA ASP A 18 -5.25 12.13 -12.05
C ASP A 18 -5.90 13.48 -11.66
N ALA A 19 -7.21 13.49 -11.43
CA ALA A 19 -7.93 14.67 -10.98
C ALA A 19 -7.43 15.14 -9.60
N THR A 20 -7.15 14.19 -8.72
CA THR A 20 -6.64 14.46 -7.37
C THR A 20 -5.23 15.04 -7.40
N LEU A 21 -4.31 14.46 -8.17
CA LEU A 21 -2.95 14.98 -8.34
C LEU A 21 -2.96 16.41 -8.91
N LYS A 22 -3.83 16.68 -9.88
CA LYS A 22 -4.03 18.06 -10.40
C LYS A 22 -4.56 19.02 -9.33
N SER A 23 -5.46 18.55 -8.47
CA SER A 23 -5.99 19.35 -7.35
C SER A 23 -4.92 19.65 -6.31
N LEU A 24 -4.05 18.69 -5.99
CA LEU A 24 -2.93 18.86 -5.07
C LEU A 24 -1.94 19.94 -5.52
N ASN A 25 -1.76 20.13 -6.82
CA ASN A 25 -0.91 21.17 -7.37
C ASN A 25 -1.51 22.59 -7.23
N LYS A 26 -2.83 22.71 -7.05
CA LYS A 26 -3.52 24.01 -6.87
C LYS A 26 -3.65 24.38 -5.40
N ASP A 27 -4.12 23.47 -4.59
CA ASP A 27 -4.36 23.63 -3.16
C ASP A 27 -4.12 22.28 -2.48
N ARG A 28 -2.95 22.15 -1.89
CA ARG A 28 -2.46 20.89 -1.33
C ARG A 28 -3.27 20.44 -0.12
N GLU A 29 -3.56 21.37 0.79
CA GLU A 29 -4.35 21.05 1.99
C GLU A 29 -5.73 20.57 1.62
N LYS A 30 -6.43 21.32 0.80
CA LYS A 30 -7.78 20.99 0.34
C LYS A 30 -7.79 19.69 -0.47
N GLY A 31 -6.79 19.48 -1.32
CA GLY A 31 -6.63 18.25 -2.09
C GLY A 31 -6.43 17.03 -1.19
N LEU A 32 -5.59 17.11 -0.17
CA LEU A 32 -5.37 16.03 0.80
C LEU A 32 -6.61 15.75 1.65
N LEU A 33 -7.31 16.80 2.11
CA LEU A 33 -8.59 16.64 2.83
C LEU A 33 -9.64 15.95 1.97
N ASN A 34 -9.72 16.27 0.68
CA ASN A 34 -10.62 15.60 -0.25
C ASN A 34 -10.29 14.10 -0.41
N ILE A 35 -9.00 13.75 -0.44
CA ILE A 35 -8.57 12.34 -0.48
C ILE A 35 -9.04 11.60 0.78
N VAL A 36 -8.82 12.18 1.97
CA VAL A 36 -9.25 11.56 3.24
C VAL A 36 -10.77 11.41 3.30
N ASN A 37 -11.52 12.41 2.89
CA ASN A 37 -12.98 12.34 2.83
C ASN A 37 -13.48 11.29 1.84
N LEU A 38 -12.85 11.19 0.67
CA LEU A 38 -13.15 10.16 -0.32
C LEU A 38 -12.83 8.76 0.21
N ALA A 39 -11.67 8.59 0.84
CA ALA A 39 -11.28 7.34 1.48
C ALA A 39 -12.28 6.96 2.59
N GLN A 40 -12.68 7.91 3.43
CA GLN A 40 -13.69 7.68 4.47
C GLN A 40 -15.03 7.24 3.88
N LYS A 41 -15.45 7.83 2.76
CA LYS A 41 -16.71 7.48 2.08
C LYS A 41 -16.68 6.07 1.47
N PHE A 42 -15.59 5.69 0.82
CA PHE A 42 -15.49 4.42 0.09
C PHE A 42 -14.90 3.28 0.93
N MET A 43 -14.08 3.59 1.92
CA MET A 43 -13.33 2.63 2.74
C MET A 43 -13.60 2.78 4.25
N GLY A 44 -14.66 3.49 4.63
CA GLY A 44 -14.97 3.81 6.03
C GLY A 44 -15.08 2.59 6.94
N SER A 45 -15.49 1.44 6.41
CA SER A 45 -15.55 0.18 7.14
C SER A 45 -14.19 -0.51 7.34
N ASN A 46 -13.14 -0.05 6.64
CA ASN A 46 -11.82 -0.67 6.70
C ASN A 46 -10.94 -0.13 7.82
N PHE A 47 -11.18 1.11 8.24
CA PHE A 47 -10.42 1.80 9.28
C PHE A 47 -11.36 2.40 10.32
N ARG A 48 -10.85 2.58 11.54
CA ARG A 48 -11.58 3.25 12.61
C ARG A 48 -11.76 4.73 12.27
N SER A 49 -12.87 5.32 12.71
CA SER A 49 -13.19 6.75 12.47
C SER A 49 -12.08 7.69 12.98
N GLU A 50 -11.46 7.33 14.11
CA GLU A 50 -10.37 8.10 14.72
C GLU A 50 -9.15 8.24 13.79
N ALA A 51 -8.90 7.24 12.93
CA ALA A 51 -7.81 7.30 11.96
C ALA A 51 -8.04 8.38 10.91
N TYR A 52 -9.26 8.53 10.42
CA TYR A 52 -9.62 9.58 9.46
C TYR A 52 -9.55 10.98 10.11
N GLU A 53 -10.04 11.12 11.33
CA GLU A 53 -9.97 12.40 12.07
C GLU A 53 -8.52 12.75 12.41
N GLY A 54 -7.71 11.77 12.79
CA GLY A 54 -6.27 11.96 13.00
C GLY A 54 -5.56 12.45 11.73
N ALA A 55 -5.88 11.85 10.59
CA ALA A 55 -5.34 12.27 9.28
C ALA A 55 -5.75 13.70 8.92
N LYS A 56 -7.01 14.09 9.14
CA LYS A 56 -7.49 15.46 8.91
C LYS A 56 -6.76 16.46 9.79
N LYS A 57 -6.63 16.19 11.09
CA LYS A 57 -5.87 17.06 12.02
C LYS A 57 -4.41 17.18 11.63
N MET A 58 -3.81 16.11 11.15
CA MET A 58 -2.43 16.12 10.66
C MET A 58 -2.27 17.02 9.42
N ILE A 59 -3.20 16.96 8.48
CA ILE A 59 -3.20 17.78 7.26
C ILE A 59 -3.37 19.26 7.59
N GLN A 60 -4.21 19.58 8.56
CA GLN A 60 -4.46 20.96 9.02
C GLN A 60 -3.30 21.55 9.83
N ASN A 61 -2.29 20.76 10.20
CA ASN A 61 -1.08 21.24 10.86
C ASN A 61 0.11 21.19 9.90
N PRO A 62 0.42 22.31 9.19
CA PRO A 62 1.49 22.36 8.20
C PRO A 62 2.89 22.11 8.80
N ASP A 63 3.07 22.37 10.09
CA ASP A 63 4.36 22.20 10.78
C ASP A 63 4.58 20.76 11.27
N SER A 64 3.60 19.89 11.08
CA SER A 64 3.74 18.49 11.49
C SER A 64 4.86 17.78 10.69
N LYS A 65 5.58 16.88 11.34
CA LYS A 65 6.64 16.07 10.70
C LYS A 65 6.09 15.31 9.48
N TRP A 66 4.85 14.82 9.59
CA TRP A 66 4.18 14.07 8.54
C TRP A 66 3.83 14.95 7.33
N MET A 67 3.36 16.18 7.57
CA MET A 67 3.06 17.11 6.46
C MET A 67 4.32 17.55 5.75
N ARG A 68 5.41 17.80 6.46
CA ARG A 68 6.72 18.04 5.82
C ARG A 68 7.17 16.87 4.97
N TYR A 69 7.00 15.63 5.46
CA TYR A 69 7.32 14.43 4.70
C TYR A 69 6.43 14.27 3.46
N VAL A 70 5.11 14.43 3.60
CA VAL A 70 4.15 14.33 2.49
C VAL A 70 4.42 15.41 1.44
N ASN A 71 4.68 16.65 1.87
CA ASN A 71 5.02 17.74 0.97
C ASN A 71 6.28 17.44 0.17
N ARG A 72 7.35 17.02 0.85
CA ARG A 72 8.59 16.62 0.21
C ARG A 72 8.38 15.46 -0.79
N LEU A 73 7.63 14.44 -0.39
CA LEU A 73 7.33 13.31 -1.27
C LEU A 73 6.59 13.75 -2.53
N LEU A 74 5.62 14.65 -2.41
CA LEU A 74 4.87 15.17 -3.56
C LEU A 74 5.71 16.07 -4.45
N ASP A 75 6.68 16.80 -3.88
CA ASP A 75 7.56 17.72 -4.61
C ASP A 75 8.70 16.98 -5.33
N GLU A 76 9.25 15.92 -4.73
CA GLU A 76 10.41 15.19 -5.24
C GLU A 76 10.04 13.98 -6.11
N THR A 77 8.78 13.51 -6.05
CA THR A 77 8.35 12.31 -6.78
C THR A 77 7.80 12.67 -8.16
N ASP A 78 8.29 11.96 -9.17
CA ASP A 78 7.72 12.06 -10.53
C ASP A 78 6.20 11.77 -10.51
N PRO A 79 5.37 12.60 -11.19
CA PRO A 79 3.92 12.45 -11.20
C PRO A 79 3.43 11.08 -11.68
N HIS A 80 4.15 10.45 -12.62
CA HIS A 80 3.81 9.10 -13.08
C HIS A 80 4.06 8.06 -11.99
N VAL A 81 5.19 8.17 -11.28
CA VAL A 81 5.52 7.29 -10.14
C VAL A 81 4.49 7.47 -9.02
N ALA A 82 4.14 8.71 -8.67
CA ALA A 82 3.11 9.00 -7.68
C ALA A 82 1.75 8.39 -8.06
N LYS A 83 1.34 8.52 -9.32
CA LYS A 83 0.13 7.92 -9.86
C LYS A 83 0.16 6.39 -9.77
N MET A 84 1.25 5.76 -10.24
CA MET A 84 1.39 4.30 -10.22
C MET A 84 1.40 3.74 -8.79
N THR A 85 2.06 4.43 -7.87
CA THR A 85 2.05 4.09 -6.44
C THR A 85 0.64 4.18 -5.85
N ALA A 86 -0.09 5.25 -6.12
CA ALA A 86 -1.46 5.42 -5.68
C ALA A 86 -2.41 4.35 -6.25
N LEU A 87 -2.24 3.96 -7.51
CA LEU A 87 -3.01 2.88 -8.14
C LEU A 87 -2.68 1.51 -7.52
N ASN A 88 -1.40 1.22 -7.31
CA ASN A 88 -0.99 -0.09 -6.82
C ASN A 88 -1.28 -0.27 -5.33
N LEU A 89 -0.94 0.72 -4.49
CA LEU A 89 -1.19 0.65 -3.05
C LEU A 89 -2.64 1.02 -2.69
N GLY A 90 -3.18 2.09 -3.26
CA GLY A 90 -4.51 2.57 -2.93
C GLY A 90 -5.61 1.69 -3.53
N TYR A 91 -5.62 1.52 -4.83
CA TYR A 91 -6.65 0.73 -5.48
C TYR A 91 -6.39 -0.77 -5.40
N GLN A 92 -5.24 -1.24 -5.90
CA GLN A 92 -5.00 -2.68 -6.07
C GLN A 92 -4.83 -3.40 -4.73
N ALA A 93 -4.01 -2.89 -3.81
CA ALA A 93 -3.77 -3.53 -2.54
C ALA A 93 -4.86 -3.20 -1.50
N ALA A 94 -5.10 -1.91 -1.21
CA ALA A 94 -5.97 -1.51 -0.13
C ALA A 94 -7.47 -1.69 -0.46
N PHE A 95 -7.91 -1.42 -1.68
CA PHE A 95 -9.33 -1.54 -2.04
C PHE A 95 -9.67 -2.91 -2.63
N ALA A 96 -9.20 -3.22 -3.82
CA ALA A 96 -9.56 -4.45 -4.54
C ALA A 96 -8.98 -5.70 -3.85
N GLY A 97 -7.72 -5.64 -3.41
CA GLY A 97 -7.04 -6.74 -2.73
C GLY A 97 -7.69 -7.09 -1.40
N THR A 98 -7.98 -6.10 -0.57
CA THR A 98 -8.64 -6.33 0.73
C THR A 98 -10.03 -6.96 0.56
N LYS A 99 -10.81 -6.50 -0.41
CA LYS A 99 -12.12 -7.07 -0.73
C LYS A 99 -12.00 -8.54 -1.16
N LYS A 100 -11.02 -8.84 -2.02
CA LYS A 100 -10.74 -10.21 -2.47
C LYS A 100 -10.29 -11.10 -1.32
N ILE A 101 -9.36 -10.63 -0.48
CA ILE A 101 -8.84 -11.37 0.67
C ILE A 101 -9.97 -11.70 1.66
N ARG A 102 -10.84 -10.75 1.98
CA ARG A 102 -11.99 -10.99 2.87
C ARG A 102 -12.88 -12.12 2.34
N LYS A 103 -13.22 -12.06 1.05
CA LYS A 103 -14.02 -13.10 0.40
C LYS A 103 -13.31 -14.47 0.44
N MET A 104 -12.01 -14.50 0.15
CA MET A 104 -11.26 -15.76 0.13
C MET A 104 -11.08 -16.35 1.54
N ARG A 105 -10.97 -15.52 2.59
CA ARG A 105 -10.93 -16.00 3.98
C ARG A 105 -12.16 -16.80 4.37
N GLU A 106 -13.33 -16.37 3.90
CA GLU A 106 -14.59 -17.07 4.13
C GLU A 106 -14.64 -18.40 3.37
N ILE A 107 -14.17 -18.43 2.12
CA ILE A 107 -14.17 -19.62 1.27
C ILE A 107 -13.17 -20.66 1.78
N GLU A 108 -11.93 -20.25 2.06
CA GLU A 108 -10.82 -21.13 2.45
C GLU A 108 -10.78 -21.40 3.95
N ASN A 109 -11.66 -20.74 4.74
CA ASN A 109 -11.71 -20.82 6.20
C ASN A 109 -10.33 -20.66 6.87
N CYS A 110 -9.50 -19.76 6.34
CA CYS A 110 -8.16 -19.49 6.84
C CYS A 110 -7.82 -18.00 6.80
N ASN A 111 -6.81 -17.60 7.58
CA ASN A 111 -6.32 -16.23 7.55
C ASN A 111 -5.33 -16.05 6.39
N ILE A 112 -5.76 -15.33 5.35
CA ILE A 112 -4.90 -15.01 4.20
C ILE A 112 -4.14 -13.71 4.49
N PRO A 113 -2.80 -13.72 4.49
CA PRO A 113 -2.00 -12.51 4.68
C PRO A 113 -2.19 -11.55 3.51
N TRP A 114 -2.22 -10.25 3.81
CA TRP A 114 -2.33 -9.21 2.79
C TRP A 114 -0.96 -8.73 2.29
N LEU A 115 0.09 -9.05 3.02
CA LEU A 115 1.48 -8.72 2.73
C LEU A 115 2.36 -9.93 3.06
N ILE A 116 3.33 -10.20 2.22
CA ILE A 116 4.40 -11.16 2.45
C ILE A 116 5.71 -10.38 2.35
N LEU A 117 6.52 -10.42 3.41
CA LEU A 117 7.87 -9.91 3.41
C LEU A 117 8.81 -11.07 3.11
N MET A 118 9.64 -10.91 2.10
CA MET A 118 10.57 -11.95 1.67
C MET A 118 11.99 -11.37 1.64
N ASP A 119 12.89 -12.03 2.35
CA ASP A 119 14.32 -11.75 2.25
C ASP A 119 14.95 -12.69 1.25
N PRO A 120 15.46 -12.16 0.12
CA PRO A 120 16.01 -12.99 -0.94
C PRO A 120 17.29 -13.73 -0.54
N THR A 121 18.04 -13.20 0.41
CA THR A 121 19.26 -13.82 0.93
C THR A 121 19.67 -13.25 2.28
N SER A 122 20.24 -14.10 3.12
CA SER A 122 20.95 -13.70 4.34
C SER A 122 22.43 -13.38 4.09
N ALA A 123 22.96 -13.77 2.91
CA ALA A 123 24.33 -13.44 2.51
C ALA A 123 24.41 -12.00 1.95
N CYS A 124 23.89 -11.03 2.71
CA CYS A 124 23.94 -9.62 2.37
C CYS A 124 25.30 -9.04 2.73
N ASN A 125 25.90 -8.26 1.84
CA ASN A 125 27.16 -7.55 2.08
C ASN A 125 26.97 -6.16 2.73
N LEU A 126 25.75 -5.80 3.09
CA LEU A 126 25.41 -4.55 3.75
C LEU A 126 25.32 -4.75 5.28
N HIS A 127 25.76 -3.74 6.03
CA HIS A 127 25.70 -3.69 7.49
C HIS A 127 24.74 -2.58 7.95
N CYS A 128 23.46 -2.66 7.56
CA CYS A 128 22.47 -1.66 7.92
C CYS A 128 22.18 -1.70 9.42
N THR A 129 22.21 -0.54 10.07
CA THR A 129 21.86 -0.43 11.49
C THR A 129 20.39 -0.86 11.71
N GLY A 130 20.18 -1.84 12.59
CA GLY A 130 18.84 -2.37 12.88
C GLY A 130 18.29 -3.31 11.81
N CYS A 131 19.15 -3.88 10.96
CA CYS A 131 18.73 -4.89 9.99
C CYS A 131 18.43 -6.20 10.73
N TRP A 132 17.17 -6.60 10.71
CA TRP A 132 16.70 -7.82 11.36
C TRP A 132 17.12 -9.11 10.61
N ALA A 133 17.41 -9.02 9.31
CA ALA A 133 17.82 -10.15 8.47
C ALA A 133 19.33 -10.47 8.58
N ALA A 134 20.15 -9.59 9.15
CA ALA A 134 21.60 -9.74 9.20
C ALA A 134 22.10 -10.87 10.11
N GLU A 135 21.25 -11.41 10.99
CA GLU A 135 21.64 -12.38 12.03
C GLU A 135 21.17 -13.81 11.78
N TYR A 136 20.34 -14.07 10.76
CA TYR A 136 19.65 -15.35 10.66
C TYR A 136 20.33 -16.41 9.79
N GLY A 137 21.39 -16.14 9.08
CA GLY A 137 22.21 -17.14 8.36
C GLY A 137 21.47 -18.07 7.35
N LEU A 138 20.17 -17.86 7.15
CA LEU A 138 19.32 -18.70 6.32
C LEU A 138 18.97 -17.99 4.99
N SER A 139 19.30 -18.60 3.86
CA SER A 139 18.84 -18.11 2.55
C SER A 139 17.42 -18.60 2.28
N LEU A 140 16.71 -17.92 1.38
CA LEU A 140 15.37 -18.35 0.91
C LEU A 140 15.35 -19.76 0.34
N ILE A 141 16.46 -20.27 -0.18
CA ILE A 141 16.61 -21.64 -0.67
C ILE A 141 16.28 -22.63 0.44
N HIS A 142 16.72 -22.36 1.67
CA HIS A 142 16.42 -23.22 2.81
C HIS A 142 14.98 -23.11 3.33
N ILE A 143 14.27 -22.05 3.00
CA ILE A 143 12.87 -21.84 3.42
C ILE A 143 11.89 -22.36 2.38
N SER A 144 12.19 -22.17 1.09
CA SER A 144 11.26 -22.52 0.00
C SER A 144 11.52 -23.88 -0.64
N GLU A 145 12.71 -24.46 -0.47
CA GLU A 145 13.09 -25.75 -1.09
C GLU A 145 13.00 -27.01 -0.21
N PRO A 146 12.87 -26.99 1.12
CA PRO A 146 12.82 -28.22 1.91
C PRO A 146 11.67 -29.14 1.51
N THR A 147 10.59 -28.59 0.98
CA THR A 147 9.44 -29.37 0.49
C THR A 147 9.73 -30.08 -0.84
N ARG A 148 10.60 -29.53 -1.67
CA ARG A 148 10.96 -30.09 -2.97
C ARG A 148 11.93 -31.28 -2.86
N LEU A 149 12.86 -31.20 -1.92
CA LEU A 149 13.83 -32.28 -1.65
C LEU A 149 13.17 -33.48 -0.97
N GLN A 150 12.10 -33.30 -0.20
CA GLN A 150 11.33 -34.38 0.42
C GLN A 150 10.44 -35.14 -0.58
N LEU A 151 10.17 -34.58 -1.77
CA LEU A 151 9.38 -35.20 -2.81
C LEU A 151 10.22 -36.00 -3.82
N ILE A 152 11.56 -35.97 -3.71
CA ILE A 152 12.50 -36.63 -4.63
C ILE A 152 13.21 -37.86 -3.98
N SER A 153 13.02 -38.05 -2.68
CA SER A 153 13.45 -39.25 -1.96
C SER A 153 12.30 -40.20 -1.71
#